data_a449824981b7396f5dc8d2da638530c6
#
_entry.id   a449824981b7396f5dc8d2da638530c6
#
_cell.length_a   1.000
_cell.length_b   1.000
_cell.length_c   1.000
_cell.angle_alpha   90.00
_cell.angle_beta   90.00
_cell.angle_gamma   90.00
#
_symmetry.space_group_name_H-M   'P 1'
#
loop_
_entity.id
_entity.type
_entity.pdbx_description
1 polymer ?
#
loop_
_entity_poly.entity_id
_entity_poly.type
_entity_poly.pdbx_seq_one_letter_code
_entity_poly.pdbx_strand_id
1 'polypeptide(L)'
;MDKKEIKKIVLAYSGGLDTSIIIPWLKENYNNPEIIAVAGNVGQADELEGLEEKAIKTGASKLIVADLVDEMVDDVIVPAMKMDAKYETYLLGTAFARPVIGKKLAEIAIAEGADAIAHGATGKGNDQVRFELAIKRFAPDMKIIAPWREWEIKSRDEEIDYAEAHHVPLKISRETNYSKDKNLWHLSHEGLDLENPANEPDYDKPGFLEMGVSPMQAPDKPTYVTIDFEAGAPVALDGEKMKASKIIEKLNAIGGANGIGIIDIVENRLIGMKDRGVYETPGGSILYFAHEQLEMLTVDKDTLHEKKKLAVVMADQIYNGKWYSALTNALVAFANESNKYVTGSVKLKLYKGNIIPAGTTSPYSLYSEELVTFGESDYDQAQAAGFINIWGLPTQVEAL
;
A
#
# COMPACT_ATOMS: atom_id res chain seq x y z
N MET A 1 -18.62 18.27 23.03
CA MET A 1 -19.97 17.87 22.60
C MET A 1 -20.35 16.63 23.40
N ASP A 2 -21.47 16.68 24.10
CA ASP A 2 -21.98 15.53 24.85
C ASP A 2 -22.37 14.41 23.87
N LYS A 3 -22.26 13.13 24.28
CA LYS A 3 -22.72 11.98 23.46
C LYS A 3 -24.16 12.12 23.00
N LYS A 4 -25.01 12.77 23.80
CA LYS A 4 -26.43 13.03 23.52
C LYS A 4 -26.69 14.11 22.46
N GLU A 5 -25.70 14.94 22.16
CA GLU A 5 -25.83 16.03 21.16
C GLU A 5 -25.50 15.57 19.74
N ILE A 6 -24.85 14.40 19.59
CA ILE A 6 -24.49 13.83 18.30
C ILE A 6 -25.73 13.23 17.65
N LYS A 7 -26.12 13.76 16.49
CA LYS A 7 -27.31 13.35 15.74
C LYS A 7 -26.99 12.59 14.46
N LYS A 8 -25.80 12.82 13.88
CA LYS A 8 -25.40 12.22 12.62
C LYS A 8 -23.94 11.79 12.68
N ILE A 9 -23.67 10.54 12.31
CA ILE A 9 -22.34 9.93 12.31
C ILE A 9 -22.04 9.34 10.94
N VAL A 10 -20.87 9.64 10.39
CA VAL A 10 -20.28 8.93 9.25
C VAL A 10 -19.42 7.81 9.79
N LEU A 11 -19.69 6.57 9.37
CA LEU A 11 -18.96 5.37 9.81
C LEU A 11 -18.12 4.81 8.67
N ALA A 12 -16.81 4.65 8.89
CA ALA A 12 -15.95 3.83 8.03
C ALA A 12 -16.42 2.37 8.10
N TYR A 13 -16.96 1.84 7.01
CA TYR A 13 -17.67 0.57 6.98
C TYR A 13 -17.08 -0.39 5.95
N SER A 14 -16.53 -1.51 6.42
CA SER A 14 -16.02 -2.58 5.56
C SER A 14 -17.00 -3.76 5.42
N GLY A 15 -18.04 -3.81 6.24
CA GLY A 15 -18.96 -4.95 6.31
C GLY A 15 -18.42 -6.15 7.09
N GLY A 16 -17.19 -6.08 7.63
CA GLY A 16 -16.66 -7.07 8.57
C GLY A 16 -17.40 -7.09 9.90
N LEU A 17 -17.05 -8.03 10.78
CA LEU A 17 -17.65 -8.17 12.11
C LEU A 17 -17.54 -6.86 12.90
N ASP A 18 -16.31 -6.37 13.10
CA ASP A 18 -15.99 -5.20 13.90
C ASP A 18 -16.80 -3.96 13.47
N THR A 19 -16.82 -3.66 12.15
CA THR A 19 -17.53 -2.48 11.66
C THR A 19 -19.04 -2.64 11.66
N SER A 20 -19.56 -3.88 11.57
CA SER A 20 -21.00 -4.14 11.60
C SER A 20 -21.58 -3.97 13.00
N ILE A 21 -20.90 -4.46 14.05
CA ILE A 21 -21.38 -4.31 15.45
C ILE A 21 -21.30 -2.86 15.95
N ILE A 22 -20.47 -2.02 15.31
CA ILE A 22 -20.38 -0.59 15.65
C ILE A 22 -21.71 0.13 15.40
N ILE A 23 -22.49 -0.26 14.39
CA ILE A 23 -23.76 0.41 14.07
C ILE A 23 -24.76 0.34 15.24
N PRO A 24 -25.15 -0.84 15.74
CA PRO A 24 -26.04 -0.92 16.90
C PRO A 24 -25.41 -0.29 18.14
N TRP A 25 -24.10 -0.48 18.38
CA TRP A 25 -23.41 0.14 19.51
C TRP A 25 -23.49 1.68 19.51
N LEU A 26 -23.29 2.31 18.36
CA LEU A 26 -23.44 3.78 18.23
C LEU A 26 -24.88 4.23 18.53
N LYS A 27 -25.88 3.48 18.08
CA LYS A 27 -27.29 3.80 18.36
C LYS A 27 -27.61 3.76 19.85
N GLU A 28 -27.10 2.77 20.56
CA GLU A 28 -27.31 2.63 22.00
C GLU A 28 -26.60 3.68 22.82
N ASN A 29 -25.36 4.03 22.44
CA ASN A 29 -24.49 4.89 23.24
C ASN A 29 -24.57 6.38 22.89
N TYR A 30 -25.14 6.75 21.73
CA TYR A 30 -25.18 8.11 21.20
C TYR A 30 -26.60 8.64 20.93
N ASN A 31 -27.61 8.13 21.66
CA ASN A 31 -29.00 8.58 21.56
C ASN A 31 -29.60 8.35 20.17
N ASN A 32 -29.37 7.18 19.56
CA ASN A 32 -29.92 6.74 18.27
C ASN A 32 -29.65 7.71 17.11
N PRO A 33 -28.38 8.05 16.82
CA PRO A 33 -28.03 8.97 15.75
C PRO A 33 -28.35 8.36 14.36
N GLU A 34 -28.47 9.24 13.36
CA GLU A 34 -28.43 8.84 11.96
C GLU A 34 -27.01 8.33 11.64
N ILE A 35 -26.89 7.12 11.08
CA ILE A 35 -25.60 6.52 10.72
C ILE A 35 -25.50 6.39 9.21
N ILE A 36 -24.53 7.07 8.62
CA ILE A 36 -24.16 6.97 7.21
C ILE A 36 -22.93 6.06 7.12
N ALA A 37 -23.14 4.85 6.62
CA ALA A 37 -22.03 3.95 6.34
C ALA A 37 -21.29 4.39 5.07
N VAL A 38 -19.96 4.37 5.10
CA VAL A 38 -19.11 4.72 3.96
C VAL A 38 -18.08 3.63 3.74
N ALA A 39 -18.09 3.05 2.55
CA ALA A 39 -17.08 2.09 2.08
C ALA A 39 -16.21 2.74 1.01
N GLY A 40 -14.90 2.69 1.17
CA GLY A 40 -13.95 3.05 0.11
C GLY A 40 -13.69 1.85 -0.79
N ASN A 41 -14.00 1.95 -2.09
CA ASN A 41 -13.52 1.00 -3.08
C ASN A 41 -12.06 1.32 -3.39
N VAL A 42 -11.17 0.48 -2.94
CA VAL A 42 -9.72 0.52 -3.21
C VAL A 42 -9.24 -0.71 -3.99
N GLY A 43 -10.17 -1.42 -4.64
CA GLY A 43 -9.90 -2.60 -5.46
C GLY A 43 -10.21 -3.95 -4.78
N GLN A 44 -11.02 -3.94 -3.70
CA GLN A 44 -11.57 -5.13 -3.03
C GLN A 44 -13.00 -5.47 -3.54
N ALA A 45 -13.19 -5.52 -4.85
CA ALA A 45 -14.51 -5.59 -5.48
C ALA A 45 -15.44 -6.69 -4.91
N ASP A 46 -14.90 -7.85 -4.59
CA ASP A 46 -15.65 -8.99 -4.07
C ASP A 46 -16.29 -8.72 -2.71
N GLU A 47 -15.70 -7.81 -1.91
CA GLU A 47 -16.16 -7.46 -0.57
C GLU A 47 -17.29 -6.41 -0.59
N LEU A 48 -17.50 -5.74 -1.72
CA LEU A 48 -18.53 -4.69 -1.87
C LEU A 48 -19.90 -5.25 -2.26
N GLU A 49 -19.97 -6.50 -2.72
CA GLU A 49 -21.21 -7.12 -3.14
C GLU A 49 -22.14 -7.40 -1.93
N GLY A 50 -23.37 -6.91 -2.01
CA GLY A 50 -24.37 -7.05 -0.94
C GLY A 50 -24.10 -6.18 0.31
N LEU A 51 -23.10 -5.30 0.27
CA LEU A 51 -22.69 -4.47 1.40
C LEU A 51 -23.78 -3.47 1.80
N GLU A 52 -24.51 -2.89 0.83
CA GLU A 52 -25.59 -1.94 1.10
C GLU A 52 -26.74 -2.59 1.87
N GLU A 53 -27.21 -3.74 1.40
CA GLU A 53 -28.27 -4.50 2.06
C GLU A 53 -27.88 -4.85 3.51
N LYS A 54 -26.63 -5.26 3.71
CA LYS A 54 -26.09 -5.57 5.03
C LYS A 54 -26.07 -4.33 5.94
N ALA A 55 -25.54 -3.20 5.45
CA ALA A 55 -25.47 -1.95 6.22
C ALA A 55 -26.86 -1.48 6.67
N ILE A 56 -27.83 -1.47 5.75
CA ILE A 56 -29.22 -1.07 6.04
C ILE A 56 -29.89 -2.02 7.05
N LYS A 57 -29.75 -3.34 6.85
CA LYS A 57 -30.29 -4.34 7.80
C LYS A 57 -29.68 -4.23 9.19
N THR A 58 -28.42 -3.80 9.28
CA THR A 58 -27.74 -3.56 10.56
C THR A 58 -28.18 -2.27 11.24
N GLY A 59 -28.82 -1.36 10.49
CA GLY A 59 -29.39 -0.14 11.02
C GLY A 59 -28.74 1.17 10.51
N ALA A 60 -27.88 1.12 9.51
CA ALA A 60 -27.43 2.34 8.84
C ALA A 60 -28.59 2.98 8.05
N SER A 61 -28.60 4.31 7.93
CA SER A 61 -29.59 5.04 7.15
C SER A 61 -29.36 4.93 5.64
N LYS A 62 -28.09 4.87 5.24
CA LYS A 62 -27.63 4.63 3.87
C LYS A 62 -26.19 4.13 3.84
N LEU A 63 -25.79 3.57 2.71
CA LEU A 63 -24.39 3.28 2.37
C LEU A 63 -23.96 4.22 1.23
N ILE A 64 -22.75 4.78 1.34
CA ILE A 64 -22.06 5.47 0.26
C ILE A 64 -20.82 4.62 -0.07
N VAL A 65 -20.71 4.16 -1.32
CA VAL A 65 -19.50 3.50 -1.84
C VAL A 65 -18.73 4.53 -2.67
N ALA A 66 -17.55 4.91 -2.21
CA ALA A 66 -16.66 5.83 -2.91
C ALA A 66 -15.62 5.06 -3.70
N ASP A 67 -15.57 5.26 -5.02
CA ASP A 67 -14.51 4.69 -5.87
C ASP A 67 -13.23 5.52 -5.71
N LEU A 68 -12.21 4.91 -5.13
CA LEU A 68 -10.93 5.51 -4.78
C LEU A 68 -9.74 4.80 -5.44
N VAL A 69 -9.99 3.87 -6.36
CA VAL A 69 -8.94 3.04 -6.97
C VAL A 69 -7.93 3.91 -7.70
N ASP A 70 -8.37 4.74 -8.64
CA ASP A 70 -7.47 5.58 -9.43
C ASP A 70 -6.81 6.66 -8.53
N GLU A 71 -7.55 7.29 -7.59
CA GLU A 71 -6.96 8.26 -6.64
C GLU A 71 -5.85 7.63 -5.79
N MET A 72 -6.06 6.42 -5.26
CA MET A 72 -5.03 5.70 -4.51
C MET A 72 -3.80 5.41 -5.36
N VAL A 73 -3.99 4.99 -6.61
CA VAL A 73 -2.88 4.65 -7.51
C VAL A 73 -2.12 5.89 -7.95
N ASP A 74 -2.81 6.88 -8.49
CA ASP A 74 -2.17 8.03 -9.13
C ASP A 74 -1.57 9.01 -8.11
N ASP A 75 -2.29 9.25 -7.00
CA ASP A 75 -1.89 10.25 -6.01
C ASP A 75 -0.99 9.69 -4.89
N VAL A 76 -0.99 8.36 -4.65
CA VAL A 76 -0.24 7.76 -3.54
C VAL A 76 0.77 6.72 -4.00
N ILE A 77 0.32 5.67 -4.71
CA ILE A 77 1.18 4.54 -5.08
C ILE A 77 2.26 4.96 -6.06
N VAL A 78 1.90 5.65 -7.14
CA VAL A 78 2.86 6.08 -8.17
C VAL A 78 3.94 7.01 -7.60
N PRO A 79 3.63 8.06 -6.81
CA PRO A 79 4.64 8.85 -6.14
C PRO A 79 5.54 8.06 -5.18
N ALA A 80 4.97 7.12 -4.41
CA ALA A 80 5.73 6.26 -3.51
C ALA A 80 6.68 5.32 -4.29
N MET A 81 6.23 4.75 -5.40
CA MET A 81 7.04 3.94 -6.29
C MET A 81 8.17 4.75 -6.93
N LYS A 82 7.89 5.97 -7.42
CA LYS A 82 8.91 6.89 -7.93
C LYS A 82 10.02 7.17 -6.92
N MET A 83 9.70 7.16 -5.62
CA MET A 83 10.67 7.31 -4.54
C MET A 83 11.33 5.99 -4.12
N ASP A 84 10.86 4.84 -4.59
CA ASP A 84 11.25 3.51 -4.11
C ASP A 84 10.95 3.31 -2.61
N ALA A 85 9.84 3.88 -2.13
CA ALA A 85 9.46 3.84 -0.72
C ALA A 85 9.02 2.43 -0.31
N LYS A 86 9.78 1.79 0.56
CA LYS A 86 9.51 0.48 1.15
C LYS A 86 9.72 0.59 2.66
N TYR A 87 8.74 0.19 3.45
CA TYR A 87 8.93 0.13 4.89
C TYR A 87 9.53 -1.21 5.27
N GLU A 88 10.83 -1.19 5.59
CA GLU A 88 11.63 -2.42 5.70
C GLU A 88 11.62 -3.17 4.36
N THR A 89 10.82 -4.23 4.19
CA THR A 89 10.57 -4.88 2.89
C THR A 89 9.10 -4.84 2.46
N TYR A 90 8.24 -4.27 3.30
CA TYR A 90 6.80 -4.14 3.07
C TYR A 90 6.49 -3.02 2.06
N LEU A 91 5.69 -3.34 1.03
CA LEU A 91 5.29 -2.41 -0.03
C LEU A 91 4.06 -1.55 0.32
N LEU A 92 3.76 -1.38 1.61
CA LEU A 92 2.89 -0.33 2.17
C LEU A 92 1.40 -0.40 1.77
N GLY A 93 0.87 -1.53 1.28
CA GLY A 93 -0.46 -1.59 0.68
C GLY A 93 -1.60 -1.09 1.57
N THR A 94 -1.67 -1.52 2.84
CA THR A 94 -2.66 -1.00 3.80
C THR A 94 -2.42 0.49 4.08
N ALA A 95 -1.14 0.89 4.22
CA ALA A 95 -0.77 2.27 4.52
C ALA A 95 -1.11 3.25 3.37
N PHE A 96 -1.19 2.78 2.13
CA PHE A 96 -1.63 3.57 0.98
C PHE A 96 -3.14 3.83 0.99
N ALA A 97 -3.94 2.83 1.35
CA ALA A 97 -5.39 2.92 1.27
C ALA A 97 -5.99 3.80 2.39
N ARG A 98 -5.48 3.69 3.62
CA ARG A 98 -6.10 4.34 4.79
C ARG A 98 -6.15 5.87 4.74
N PRO A 99 -5.08 6.59 4.31
CA PRO A 99 -5.14 8.04 4.16
C PRO A 99 -6.18 8.49 3.12
N VAL A 100 -6.29 7.79 2.00
CA VAL A 100 -7.25 8.11 0.93
C VAL A 100 -8.68 7.92 1.43
N ILE A 101 -8.97 6.80 2.09
CA ILE A 101 -10.27 6.54 2.71
C ILE A 101 -10.57 7.59 3.80
N GLY A 102 -9.60 7.91 4.66
CA GLY A 102 -9.76 8.89 5.73
C GLY A 102 -10.07 10.30 5.22
N LYS A 103 -9.42 10.72 4.14
CA LYS A 103 -9.75 11.98 3.42
C LYS A 103 -11.20 11.96 2.92
N LYS A 104 -11.61 10.87 2.26
CA LYS A 104 -12.96 10.72 1.71
C LYS A 104 -14.03 10.71 2.81
N LEU A 105 -13.76 10.07 3.94
CA LEU A 105 -14.64 10.11 5.12
C LEU A 105 -14.85 11.53 5.62
N ALA A 106 -13.77 12.33 5.70
CA ALA A 106 -13.85 13.73 6.12
C ALA A 106 -14.67 14.58 5.12
N GLU A 107 -14.43 14.41 3.81
CA GLU A 107 -15.19 15.09 2.75
C GLU A 107 -16.69 14.78 2.81
N ILE A 108 -17.03 13.48 2.96
CA ILE A 108 -18.43 13.04 3.06
C ILE A 108 -19.07 13.56 4.36
N ALA A 109 -18.37 13.50 5.48
CA ALA A 109 -18.88 13.97 6.77
C ALA A 109 -19.22 15.48 6.72
N ILE A 110 -18.37 16.29 6.08
CA ILE A 110 -18.62 17.72 5.89
C ILE A 110 -19.83 17.92 4.97
N ALA A 111 -19.90 17.22 3.84
CA ALA A 111 -20.99 17.35 2.87
C ALA A 111 -22.35 16.92 3.44
N GLU A 112 -22.37 15.88 4.29
CA GLU A 112 -23.58 15.38 4.95
C GLU A 112 -23.95 16.17 6.22
N GLY A 113 -23.12 17.11 6.66
CA GLY A 113 -23.32 17.85 7.91
C GLY A 113 -23.29 16.94 9.13
N ALA A 114 -22.38 15.96 9.15
CA ALA A 114 -22.23 15.02 10.25
C ALA A 114 -21.55 15.67 11.46
N ASP A 115 -21.91 15.22 12.66
CA ASP A 115 -21.33 15.70 13.93
C ASP A 115 -20.06 14.94 14.28
N ALA A 116 -19.90 13.71 13.78
CA ALA A 116 -18.77 12.85 14.09
C ALA A 116 -18.45 11.86 12.95
N ILE A 117 -17.21 11.37 12.96
CA ILE A 117 -16.75 10.25 12.15
C ILE A 117 -16.39 9.10 13.10
N ALA A 118 -16.86 7.89 12.79
CA ALA A 118 -16.52 6.68 13.53
C ALA A 118 -15.70 5.72 12.66
N HIS A 119 -14.79 4.95 13.29
CA HIS A 119 -14.04 3.88 12.63
C HIS A 119 -13.86 2.68 13.56
N GLY A 120 -13.70 1.49 12.94
CA GLY A 120 -13.52 0.22 13.64
C GLY A 120 -12.07 -0.23 13.80
N ALA A 121 -11.09 0.65 13.60
CA ALA A 121 -9.70 0.29 13.80
C ALA A 121 -9.38 0.04 15.27
N THR A 122 -8.70 -1.08 15.56
CA THR A 122 -8.35 -1.49 16.91
C THR A 122 -7.28 -0.61 17.55
N GLY A 123 -7.26 -0.52 18.88
CA GLY A 123 -6.24 0.23 19.62
C GLY A 123 -4.82 -0.35 19.54
N LYS A 124 -4.67 -1.58 19.02
CA LYS A 124 -3.39 -2.28 18.83
C LYS A 124 -2.84 -2.14 17.42
N GLY A 125 -3.63 -1.60 16.46
CA GLY A 125 -3.25 -1.47 15.06
C GLY A 125 -2.77 -0.08 14.68
N ASN A 126 -2.05 0.02 13.55
CA ASN A 126 -1.60 1.29 12.98
C ASN A 126 -2.74 2.08 12.33
N ASP A 127 -3.80 1.41 11.90
CA ASP A 127 -4.87 1.98 11.07
C ASP A 127 -5.64 3.09 11.76
N GLN A 128 -5.83 3.01 13.09
CA GLN A 128 -6.42 4.09 13.86
C GLN A 128 -5.65 5.41 13.66
N VAL A 129 -4.33 5.37 13.66
CA VAL A 129 -3.49 6.56 13.46
C VAL A 129 -3.65 7.08 12.03
N ARG A 130 -3.63 6.19 11.05
CA ARG A 130 -3.74 6.54 9.62
C ARG A 130 -5.07 7.22 9.29
N PHE A 131 -6.20 6.67 9.77
CA PHE A 131 -7.52 7.29 9.61
C PHE A 131 -7.60 8.64 10.31
N GLU A 132 -7.24 8.70 11.58
CA GLU A 132 -7.41 9.90 12.38
C GLU A 132 -6.53 11.07 11.92
N LEU A 133 -5.29 10.82 11.49
CA LEU A 133 -4.43 11.87 10.95
C LEU A 133 -4.97 12.44 9.64
N ALA A 134 -5.54 11.60 8.76
CA ALA A 134 -6.20 12.06 7.56
C ALA A 134 -7.46 12.88 7.89
N ILE A 135 -8.32 12.37 8.79
CA ILE A 135 -9.51 13.10 9.25
C ILE A 135 -9.13 14.45 9.85
N LYS A 136 -8.16 14.49 10.76
CA LYS A 136 -7.68 15.74 11.38
C LYS A 136 -7.13 16.73 10.36
N ARG A 137 -6.56 16.26 9.26
CA ARG A 137 -6.04 17.13 8.20
C ARG A 137 -7.14 17.83 7.41
N PHE A 138 -8.26 17.13 7.12
CA PHE A 138 -9.32 17.62 6.25
C PHE A 138 -10.57 18.10 7.00
N ALA A 139 -10.76 17.63 8.24
CA ALA A 139 -11.86 18.01 9.11
C ALA A 139 -11.36 18.17 10.57
N PRO A 140 -10.54 19.21 10.86
CA PRO A 140 -9.83 19.34 12.14
C PRO A 140 -10.75 19.43 13.36
N ASP A 141 -11.95 19.98 13.20
CA ASP A 141 -12.93 20.16 14.26
C ASP A 141 -13.90 18.96 14.40
N MET A 142 -13.79 17.97 13.50
CA MET A 142 -14.69 16.82 13.50
C MET A 142 -14.40 15.90 14.68
N LYS A 143 -15.45 15.52 15.42
CA LYS A 143 -15.32 14.53 16.48
C LYS A 143 -15.02 13.15 15.90
N ILE A 144 -14.05 12.45 16.47
CA ILE A 144 -13.71 11.08 16.09
C ILE A 144 -14.19 10.14 17.18
N ILE A 145 -14.90 9.07 16.80
CA ILE A 145 -15.39 8.00 17.66
C ILE A 145 -14.65 6.71 17.27
N ALA A 146 -13.94 6.15 18.23
CA ALA A 146 -13.22 4.88 18.07
C ALA A 146 -13.71 3.89 19.13
N PRO A 147 -14.74 3.08 18.82
CA PRO A 147 -15.38 2.20 19.80
C PRO A 147 -14.42 1.27 20.52
N TRP A 148 -13.41 0.75 19.86
CA TRP A 148 -12.37 -0.08 20.48
C TRP A 148 -11.64 0.56 21.67
N ARG A 149 -11.72 1.87 21.83
CA ARG A 149 -11.18 2.61 22.99
C ARG A 149 -12.22 2.90 24.05
N GLU A 150 -13.50 2.65 23.77
CA GLU A 150 -14.63 3.06 24.62
C GLU A 150 -15.48 1.88 25.13
N TRP A 151 -15.62 0.82 24.32
CA TRP A 151 -16.48 -0.32 24.65
C TRP A 151 -15.79 -1.37 25.53
N GLU A 152 -16.60 -2.26 26.13
CA GLU A 152 -16.12 -3.32 27.00
C GLU A 152 -15.83 -4.64 26.28
N ILE A 153 -16.17 -4.76 24.99
CA ILE A 153 -15.90 -5.92 24.15
C ILE A 153 -14.39 -6.10 23.97
N LYS A 154 -13.86 -7.28 24.36
CA LYS A 154 -12.41 -7.52 24.41
C LYS A 154 -11.94 -8.67 23.52
N SER A 155 -12.86 -9.49 23.03
CA SER A 155 -12.56 -10.68 22.26
C SER A 155 -13.49 -10.84 21.06
N ARG A 156 -13.03 -11.60 20.07
CA ARG A 156 -13.84 -11.95 18.89
C ARG A 156 -15.11 -12.72 19.25
N ASP A 157 -15.06 -13.57 20.29
CA ASP A 157 -16.24 -14.31 20.75
C ASP A 157 -17.28 -13.36 21.32
N GLU A 158 -16.86 -12.36 22.11
CA GLU A 158 -17.76 -11.32 22.63
C GLU A 158 -18.35 -10.45 21.51
N GLU A 159 -17.60 -10.18 20.43
CA GLU A 159 -18.13 -9.50 19.24
C GLU A 159 -19.21 -10.32 18.55
N ILE A 160 -19.01 -11.63 18.41
CA ILE A 160 -19.98 -12.55 17.80
C ILE A 160 -21.24 -12.61 18.67
N ASP A 161 -21.09 -12.77 20.00
CA ASP A 161 -22.22 -12.80 20.92
C ASP A 161 -23.03 -11.49 20.89
N TYR A 162 -22.33 -10.33 20.80
CA TYR A 162 -22.98 -9.03 20.64
C TYR A 162 -23.71 -8.92 19.28
N ALA A 163 -23.09 -9.38 18.21
CA ALA A 163 -23.69 -9.38 16.87
C ALA A 163 -24.96 -10.26 16.81
N GLU A 164 -24.94 -11.45 17.43
CA GLU A 164 -26.08 -12.35 17.52
C GLU A 164 -27.23 -11.70 18.33
N ALA A 165 -26.92 -11.09 19.47
CA ALA A 165 -27.91 -10.40 20.32
C ALA A 165 -28.58 -9.22 19.59
N HIS A 166 -27.89 -8.57 18.65
CA HIS A 166 -28.41 -7.45 17.88
C HIS A 166 -28.88 -7.81 16.45
N HIS A 167 -28.98 -9.11 16.16
CA HIS A 167 -29.42 -9.64 14.85
C HIS A 167 -28.63 -9.11 13.67
N VAL A 168 -27.33 -8.82 13.86
CA VAL A 168 -26.43 -8.39 12.79
C VAL A 168 -26.22 -9.54 11.80
N PRO A 169 -26.48 -9.36 10.49
CA PRO A 169 -26.31 -10.43 9.52
C PRO A 169 -24.83 -10.72 9.30
N LEU A 170 -24.34 -11.83 9.84
CA LEU A 170 -22.96 -12.29 9.72
C LEU A 170 -22.91 -13.56 8.88
N LYS A 171 -21.96 -13.62 7.94
CA LYS A 171 -21.55 -14.85 7.24
C LYS A 171 -20.39 -15.57 7.96
N ILE A 172 -20.15 -15.25 9.24
CA ILE A 172 -18.96 -15.70 9.96
C ILE A 172 -19.27 -16.99 10.69
N SER A 173 -18.50 -18.05 10.37
CA SER A 173 -18.35 -19.20 11.23
C SER A 173 -17.38 -18.86 12.37
N ARG A 174 -17.52 -19.52 13.52
CA ARG A 174 -16.54 -19.45 14.64
C ARG A 174 -15.20 -20.07 14.28
N GLU A 175 -15.00 -20.43 12.99
CA GLU A 175 -13.72 -20.91 12.48
C GLU A 175 -12.68 -19.78 12.49
N THR A 176 -11.53 -20.13 13.00
CA THR A 176 -10.38 -19.25 13.10
C THR A 176 -9.81 -19.00 11.70
N ASN A 177 -10.03 -17.78 11.16
CA ASN A 177 -9.46 -17.35 9.90
C ASN A 177 -8.34 -16.34 10.17
N TYR A 178 -7.36 -16.28 9.28
CA TYR A 178 -6.38 -15.18 9.26
C TYR A 178 -7.09 -13.84 9.17
N SER A 179 -6.54 -12.81 9.85
CA SER A 179 -6.92 -11.44 9.59
C SER A 179 -6.37 -11.03 8.23
N LYS A 180 -7.24 -10.55 7.34
CA LYS A 180 -6.88 -10.19 5.97
C LYS A 180 -7.30 -8.76 5.66
N ASP A 181 -6.47 -8.03 4.91
CA ASP A 181 -6.79 -6.72 4.35
C ASP A 181 -6.42 -6.73 2.87
N LYS A 182 -7.41 -6.48 2.01
CA LYS A 182 -7.31 -6.57 0.56
C LYS A 182 -7.56 -5.23 -0.10
N ASN A 183 -6.70 -4.88 -1.05
CA ASN A 183 -6.94 -3.79 -1.99
C ASN A 183 -6.28 -4.12 -3.34
N LEU A 184 -6.34 -3.21 -4.31
CA LEU A 184 -5.73 -3.43 -5.62
C LEU A 184 -4.23 -3.76 -5.54
N TRP A 185 -3.52 -3.17 -4.57
CA TRP A 185 -2.07 -3.28 -4.46
C TRP A 185 -1.61 -4.56 -3.78
N HIS A 186 -2.34 -5.04 -2.77
CA HIS A 186 -1.91 -6.17 -1.95
C HIS A 186 -3.05 -6.91 -1.25
N LEU A 187 -2.69 -8.05 -0.69
CA LEU A 187 -3.44 -8.76 0.35
C LEU A 187 -2.51 -9.08 1.51
N SER A 188 -2.93 -8.78 2.74
CA SER A 188 -2.21 -9.15 3.97
C SER A 188 -2.83 -10.38 4.64
N HIS A 189 -1.99 -11.14 5.34
CA HIS A 189 -2.36 -12.25 6.21
C HIS A 189 -1.68 -12.08 7.55
N GLU A 190 -2.45 -12.04 8.63
CA GLU A 190 -1.95 -11.88 10.00
C GLU A 190 -2.68 -12.83 10.96
N GLY A 191 -2.07 -13.13 12.09
CA GLY A 191 -2.67 -13.94 13.17
C GLY A 191 -2.46 -15.44 13.07
N LEU A 192 -3.12 -16.20 13.92
CA LEU A 192 -3.04 -17.66 14.02
C LEU A 192 -1.60 -18.17 14.19
N ASP A 193 -1.22 -19.16 13.38
CA ASP A 193 0.12 -19.76 13.39
C ASP A 193 1.22 -18.78 12.95
N LEU A 194 0.89 -17.70 12.24
CA LEU A 194 1.84 -16.62 11.90
C LEU A 194 2.30 -15.81 13.12
N GLU A 195 1.53 -15.80 14.22
CA GLU A 195 1.94 -15.10 15.46
C GLU A 195 3.23 -15.65 16.05
N ASN A 196 3.56 -16.91 15.77
CA ASN A 196 4.83 -17.48 16.14
C ASN A 196 5.80 -17.40 14.95
N PRO A 197 6.85 -16.55 15.00
CA PRO A 197 7.79 -16.39 13.89
C PRO A 197 8.66 -17.63 13.62
N ALA A 198 8.62 -18.65 14.47
CA ALA A 198 9.29 -19.93 14.24
C ALA A 198 8.48 -20.87 13.32
N ASN A 199 7.21 -20.58 13.07
CA ASN A 199 6.38 -21.37 12.18
C ASN A 199 6.63 -21.00 10.71
N GLU A 200 6.81 -22.00 9.85
CA GLU A 200 6.79 -21.81 8.40
C GLU A 200 5.35 -21.62 7.91
N PRO A 201 5.07 -20.55 7.12
CA PRO A 201 3.73 -20.39 6.54
C PRO A 201 3.46 -21.50 5.51
N ASP A 202 2.30 -22.12 5.58
CA ASP A 202 1.87 -23.12 4.59
C ASP A 202 1.29 -22.41 3.35
N TYR A 203 2.17 -21.94 2.46
CA TYR A 203 1.79 -21.24 1.23
C TYR A 203 0.98 -22.12 0.26
N ASP A 204 1.03 -23.44 0.40
CA ASP A 204 0.31 -24.38 -0.46
C ASP A 204 -1.04 -24.80 0.13
N LYS A 205 -1.37 -24.36 1.34
CA LYS A 205 -2.67 -24.58 1.96
C LYS A 205 -3.78 -23.92 1.13
N PRO A 206 -4.82 -24.66 0.73
CA PRO A 206 -5.92 -24.09 -0.01
C PRO A 206 -6.55 -22.87 0.67
N GLY A 207 -6.64 -21.74 -0.05
CA GLY A 207 -7.20 -20.49 0.46
C GLY A 207 -6.26 -19.66 1.36
N PHE A 208 -4.98 -20.05 1.51
CA PHE A 208 -3.99 -19.19 2.12
C PHE A 208 -3.62 -18.06 1.16
N LEU A 209 -2.97 -18.37 0.02
CA LEU A 209 -2.72 -17.38 -1.02
C LEU A 209 -4.00 -17.16 -1.85
N GLU A 210 -4.34 -15.91 -2.14
CA GLU A 210 -5.52 -15.52 -2.92
C GLU A 210 -5.18 -14.70 -4.16
N MET A 211 -4.00 -14.04 -4.20
CA MET A 211 -3.57 -13.29 -5.37
C MET A 211 -2.70 -14.11 -6.31
N GLY A 212 -2.26 -15.28 -5.89
CA GLY A 212 -1.38 -16.11 -6.70
C GLY A 212 -1.19 -17.53 -6.16
N VAL A 213 -0.10 -18.14 -6.58
CA VAL A 213 0.33 -19.47 -6.18
C VAL A 213 1.73 -19.40 -5.54
N SER A 214 2.11 -20.44 -4.79
CA SER A 214 3.49 -20.52 -4.30
C SER A 214 4.48 -20.69 -5.46
N PRO A 215 5.76 -20.33 -5.28
CA PRO A 215 6.80 -20.59 -6.28
C PRO A 215 6.89 -22.07 -6.70
N MET A 216 6.58 -22.99 -5.80
CA MET A 216 6.57 -24.44 -6.08
C MET A 216 5.48 -24.82 -7.09
N GLN A 217 4.32 -24.19 -7.01
CA GLN A 217 3.18 -24.45 -7.89
C GLN A 217 3.21 -23.61 -9.19
N ALA A 218 4.09 -22.62 -9.28
CA ALA A 218 4.24 -21.79 -10.47
C ALA A 218 4.75 -22.60 -11.68
N PRO A 219 4.40 -22.18 -12.93
CA PRO A 219 4.77 -22.88 -14.14
C PRO A 219 6.29 -23.09 -14.34
N ASP A 220 6.68 -24.19 -15.00
CA ASP A 220 8.07 -24.46 -15.38
C ASP A 220 8.51 -23.71 -16.66
N LYS A 221 7.67 -22.82 -17.15
CA LYS A 221 8.00 -21.93 -18.28
C LYS A 221 7.98 -20.48 -17.81
N PRO A 222 9.00 -19.68 -18.17
CA PRO A 222 9.02 -18.28 -17.83
C PRO A 222 7.93 -17.51 -18.59
N THR A 223 7.37 -16.49 -17.93
CA THR A 223 6.50 -15.49 -18.55
C THR A 223 7.31 -14.21 -18.75
N TYR A 224 7.18 -13.58 -19.92
CA TYR A 224 7.79 -12.29 -20.22
C TYR A 224 6.75 -11.20 -20.19
N VAL A 225 7.12 -10.04 -19.65
CA VAL A 225 6.32 -8.82 -19.65
C VAL A 225 7.19 -7.64 -20.04
N THR A 226 6.62 -6.67 -20.73
CA THR A 226 7.29 -5.39 -21.04
C THR A 226 6.45 -4.26 -20.48
N ILE A 227 7.04 -3.40 -19.66
CA ILE A 227 6.37 -2.27 -19.03
C ILE A 227 7.00 -0.99 -19.55
N ASP A 228 6.16 -0.10 -20.08
CA ASP A 228 6.60 1.23 -20.51
C ASP A 228 6.31 2.26 -19.42
N PHE A 229 7.27 3.14 -19.20
CA PHE A 229 7.20 4.24 -18.24
C PHE A 229 7.35 5.60 -18.93
N GLU A 230 6.61 6.59 -18.44
CA GLU A 230 6.78 8.01 -18.76
C GLU A 230 6.97 8.81 -17.45
N ALA A 231 8.08 9.50 -17.32
CA ALA A 231 8.45 10.27 -16.11
C ALA A 231 8.23 9.46 -14.81
N GLY A 232 8.63 8.18 -14.81
CA GLY A 232 8.55 7.26 -13.69
C GLY A 232 7.17 6.64 -13.45
N ALA A 233 6.13 7.03 -14.19
CA ALA A 233 4.79 6.41 -14.09
C ALA A 233 4.63 5.30 -15.13
N PRO A 234 4.04 4.13 -14.78
CA PRO A 234 3.75 3.09 -15.75
C PRO A 234 2.59 3.51 -16.67
N VAL A 235 2.75 3.39 -18.00
CA VAL A 235 1.79 3.88 -18.98
C VAL A 235 1.33 2.82 -19.99
N ALA A 236 2.08 1.70 -20.13
CA ALA A 236 1.68 0.59 -20.99
C ALA A 236 2.22 -0.74 -20.47
N LEU A 237 1.54 -1.81 -20.82
CA LEU A 237 1.94 -3.20 -20.58
C LEU A 237 1.88 -3.95 -21.90
N ASP A 238 2.99 -4.60 -22.29
CA ASP A 238 3.14 -5.36 -23.54
C ASP A 238 2.69 -4.56 -24.78
N GLY A 239 2.98 -3.24 -24.80
CA GLY A 239 2.65 -2.31 -25.89
C GLY A 239 1.22 -1.77 -25.84
N GLU A 240 0.36 -2.22 -24.93
CA GLU A 240 -0.99 -1.71 -24.74
C GLU A 240 -1.02 -0.58 -23.72
N LYS A 241 -1.38 0.64 -24.16
CA LYS A 241 -1.52 1.80 -23.26
C LYS A 241 -2.76 1.66 -22.38
N MET A 242 -2.60 1.90 -21.08
CA MET A 242 -3.71 1.84 -20.13
C MET A 242 -3.37 2.64 -18.86
N LYS A 243 -4.38 2.89 -18.00
CA LYS A 243 -4.18 3.51 -16.69
C LYS A 243 -3.28 2.64 -15.80
N ALA A 244 -2.52 3.29 -14.91
CA ALA A 244 -1.65 2.60 -13.96
C ALA A 244 -2.40 1.57 -13.10
N SER A 245 -3.64 1.86 -12.68
CA SER A 245 -4.50 0.92 -11.96
C SER A 245 -4.76 -0.38 -12.73
N LYS A 246 -4.97 -0.29 -14.06
CA LYS A 246 -5.17 -1.46 -14.92
C LYS A 246 -3.88 -2.23 -15.18
N ILE A 247 -2.75 -1.54 -15.22
CA ILE A 247 -1.42 -2.20 -15.30
C ILE A 247 -1.21 -3.03 -14.02
N ILE A 248 -1.48 -2.47 -12.84
CA ILE A 248 -1.38 -3.18 -11.56
C ILE A 248 -2.27 -4.41 -11.54
N GLU A 249 -3.55 -4.27 -11.94
CA GLU A 249 -4.50 -5.38 -11.98
C GLU A 249 -4.00 -6.53 -12.87
N LYS A 250 -3.53 -6.23 -14.09
CA LYS A 250 -2.97 -7.23 -15.02
C LYS A 250 -1.68 -7.85 -14.45
N LEU A 251 -0.79 -7.04 -13.89
CA LEU A 251 0.45 -7.53 -13.29
C LEU A 251 0.22 -8.37 -12.04
N ASN A 252 -0.83 -8.10 -11.26
CA ASN A 252 -1.24 -8.95 -10.15
C ASN A 252 -1.60 -10.36 -10.65
N ALA A 253 -2.40 -10.45 -11.70
CA ALA A 253 -2.78 -11.75 -12.29
C ALA A 253 -1.56 -12.50 -12.87
N ILE A 254 -0.74 -11.81 -13.67
CA ILE A 254 0.45 -12.40 -14.28
C ILE A 254 1.49 -12.79 -13.22
N GLY A 255 1.79 -11.88 -12.30
CA GLY A 255 2.79 -12.10 -11.25
C GLY A 255 2.36 -13.19 -10.28
N GLY A 256 1.12 -13.15 -9.82
CA GLY A 256 0.56 -14.16 -8.94
C GLY A 256 0.61 -15.57 -9.53
N ALA A 257 0.26 -15.72 -10.82
CA ALA A 257 0.38 -16.99 -11.53
C ALA A 257 1.82 -17.52 -11.63
N ASN A 258 2.83 -16.65 -11.50
CA ASN A 258 4.25 -16.98 -11.51
C ASN A 258 4.90 -17.04 -10.10
N GLY A 259 4.10 -16.99 -9.04
CA GLY A 259 4.55 -17.06 -7.65
C GLY A 259 5.30 -15.81 -7.17
N ILE A 260 5.08 -14.65 -7.82
CA ILE A 260 5.76 -13.39 -7.50
C ILE A 260 5.03 -12.68 -6.34
N GLY A 261 5.80 -11.99 -5.50
CA GLY A 261 5.29 -10.97 -4.59
C GLY A 261 4.86 -11.47 -3.23
N ILE A 262 5.28 -12.66 -2.82
CA ILE A 262 5.09 -13.16 -1.44
C ILE A 262 6.19 -12.56 -0.56
N ILE A 263 5.79 -11.85 0.49
CA ILE A 263 6.69 -11.20 1.45
C ILE A 263 6.26 -11.61 2.85
N ASP A 264 7.15 -12.28 3.59
CA ASP A 264 6.97 -12.66 4.99
C ASP A 264 7.94 -11.84 5.84
N ILE A 265 7.41 -10.99 6.71
CA ILE A 265 8.23 -10.09 7.53
C ILE A 265 7.74 -9.97 8.97
N VAL A 266 8.67 -9.69 9.85
CA VAL A 266 8.41 -9.19 11.20
C VAL A 266 8.71 -7.70 11.20
N GLU A 267 7.66 -6.87 11.10
CA GLU A 267 7.76 -5.41 10.99
C GLU A 267 7.69 -4.71 12.35
N ASN A 268 8.14 -3.46 12.39
CA ASN A 268 8.02 -2.60 13.57
C ASN A 268 6.76 -1.74 13.45
N ARG A 269 5.69 -2.06 14.22
CA ARG A 269 4.48 -1.24 14.25
C ARG A 269 4.73 0.14 14.86
N LEU A 270 4.02 1.16 14.37
CA LEU A 270 4.08 2.53 14.88
C LEU A 270 3.83 2.61 16.39
N ILE A 271 2.97 1.76 16.91
CA ILE A 271 2.63 1.68 18.33
C ILE A 271 3.68 0.96 19.20
N GLY A 272 4.86 0.64 18.63
CA GLY A 272 6.05 0.19 19.35
C GLY A 272 6.21 -1.32 19.53
N MET A 273 5.29 -2.15 19.05
CA MET A 273 5.45 -3.61 19.06
C MET A 273 5.88 -4.13 17.68
N LYS A 274 6.51 -5.31 17.68
CA LYS A 274 6.73 -6.06 16.45
C LYS A 274 5.51 -6.90 16.11
N ASP A 275 5.27 -7.07 14.81
CA ASP A 275 4.21 -7.91 14.30
C ASP A 275 4.66 -8.65 13.05
N ARG A 276 4.10 -9.84 12.81
CA ARG A 276 4.41 -10.62 11.62
C ARG A 276 3.24 -10.62 10.67
N GLY A 277 3.50 -10.25 9.42
CA GLY A 277 2.55 -10.36 8.33
C GLY A 277 3.14 -11.08 7.12
N VAL A 278 2.29 -11.84 6.43
CA VAL A 278 2.57 -12.34 5.09
C VAL A 278 1.76 -11.51 4.10
N TYR A 279 2.43 -10.95 3.11
CA TYR A 279 1.84 -10.05 2.13
C TYR A 279 1.95 -10.66 0.73
N GLU A 280 0.87 -10.57 -0.04
CA GLU A 280 0.86 -10.84 -1.47
C GLU A 280 0.81 -9.51 -2.21
N THR A 281 1.87 -9.17 -2.95
CA THR A 281 1.96 -7.92 -3.71
C THR A 281 2.59 -8.17 -5.09
N PRO A 282 1.97 -9.00 -5.95
CA PRO A 282 2.60 -9.44 -7.19
C PRO A 282 2.92 -8.30 -8.16
N GLY A 283 1.92 -7.49 -8.50
CA GLY A 283 2.07 -6.38 -9.43
C GLY A 283 2.98 -5.29 -8.89
N GLY A 284 2.87 -4.99 -7.60
CA GLY A 284 3.72 -4.03 -6.92
C GLY A 284 5.19 -4.44 -6.94
N SER A 285 5.50 -5.69 -6.66
CA SER A 285 6.87 -6.21 -6.71
C SER A 285 7.47 -6.10 -8.11
N ILE A 286 6.68 -6.41 -9.15
CA ILE A 286 7.12 -6.28 -10.54
C ILE A 286 7.35 -4.83 -10.92
N LEU A 287 6.44 -3.91 -10.55
CA LEU A 287 6.54 -2.49 -10.87
C LEU A 287 7.74 -1.82 -10.19
N TYR A 288 7.94 -2.06 -8.89
CA TYR A 288 9.10 -1.52 -8.18
C TYR A 288 10.42 -2.02 -8.80
N PHE A 289 10.49 -3.30 -9.10
CA PHE A 289 11.68 -3.87 -9.75
C PHE A 289 11.92 -3.28 -11.14
N ALA A 290 10.88 -3.18 -11.98
CA ALA A 290 10.98 -2.60 -13.31
C ALA A 290 11.42 -1.12 -13.27
N HIS A 291 10.80 -0.34 -12.39
CA HIS A 291 11.14 1.06 -12.19
C HIS A 291 12.61 1.26 -11.79
N GLU A 292 13.10 0.46 -10.85
CA GLU A 292 14.51 0.49 -10.43
C GLU A 292 15.47 0.16 -11.59
N GLN A 293 15.12 -0.80 -12.47
CA GLN A 293 15.93 -1.10 -13.67
C GLN A 293 16.03 0.12 -14.61
N LEU A 294 14.96 0.88 -14.77
CA LEU A 294 14.95 2.05 -15.62
C LEU A 294 15.72 3.23 -14.99
N GLU A 295 15.59 3.41 -13.66
CA GLU A 295 16.36 4.44 -12.94
C GLU A 295 17.86 4.23 -13.03
N MET A 296 18.35 2.99 -12.93
CA MET A 296 19.77 2.68 -13.10
C MET A 296 20.31 3.14 -14.45
N LEU A 297 19.46 3.25 -15.46
CA LEU A 297 19.84 3.69 -16.80
C LEU A 297 19.75 5.21 -17.00
N THR A 298 18.86 5.90 -16.27
CA THR A 298 18.44 7.28 -16.57
C THR A 298 18.74 8.30 -15.48
N VAL A 299 19.07 7.86 -14.26
CA VAL A 299 19.34 8.76 -13.13
C VAL A 299 20.83 8.75 -12.79
N ASP A 300 21.40 9.93 -12.58
CA ASP A 300 22.79 10.05 -12.17
C ASP A 300 23.05 9.51 -10.75
N LYS A 301 24.32 9.18 -10.50
CA LYS A 301 24.75 8.56 -9.26
C LYS A 301 24.35 9.34 -8.00
N ASP A 302 24.56 10.66 -7.99
CA ASP A 302 24.39 11.45 -6.77
C ASP A 302 22.90 11.60 -6.45
N THR A 303 22.05 11.84 -7.46
CA THR A 303 20.59 11.86 -7.34
C THR A 303 20.05 10.50 -6.89
N LEU A 304 20.52 9.40 -7.49
CA LEU A 304 20.07 8.05 -7.13
C LEU A 304 20.44 7.69 -5.68
N HIS A 305 21.65 8.02 -5.23
CA HIS A 305 22.08 7.73 -3.87
C HIS A 305 21.34 8.58 -2.83
N GLU A 306 21.06 9.84 -3.11
CA GLU A 306 20.27 10.68 -2.20
C GLU A 306 18.83 10.23 -2.14
N LYS A 307 18.23 9.88 -3.28
CA LYS A 307 16.89 9.31 -3.35
C LYS A 307 16.75 8.06 -2.46
N LYS A 308 17.72 7.15 -2.45
CA LYS A 308 17.69 5.94 -1.60
C LYS A 308 17.63 6.26 -0.10
N LYS A 309 18.25 7.34 0.34
CA LYS A 309 18.16 7.82 1.73
C LYS A 309 16.76 8.38 2.03
N LEU A 310 16.24 9.19 1.12
CA LEU A 310 14.92 9.82 1.24
C LEU A 310 13.78 8.81 1.09
N ALA A 311 13.99 7.69 0.40
CA ALA A 311 13.03 6.60 0.27
C ALA A 311 12.59 6.05 1.64
N VAL A 312 13.54 5.86 2.56
CA VAL A 312 13.26 5.40 3.93
C VAL A 312 12.42 6.46 4.67
N VAL A 313 12.76 7.74 4.54
CA VAL A 313 11.99 8.83 5.17
C VAL A 313 10.57 8.87 4.63
N MET A 314 10.39 8.69 3.31
CA MET A 314 9.05 8.65 2.70
C MET A 314 8.26 7.43 3.16
N ALA A 315 8.89 6.26 3.24
CA ALA A 315 8.26 5.05 3.75
C ALA A 315 7.75 5.23 5.19
N ASP A 316 8.55 5.85 6.06
CA ASP A 316 8.15 6.19 7.43
C ASP A 316 6.95 7.16 7.45
N GLN A 317 6.94 8.19 6.59
CA GLN A 317 5.79 9.11 6.53
C GLN A 317 4.51 8.38 6.11
N ILE A 318 4.60 7.49 5.12
CA ILE A 318 3.45 6.69 4.64
C ILE A 318 2.99 5.72 5.73
N TYR A 319 3.91 4.92 6.27
CA TYR A 319 3.61 3.92 7.29
C TYR A 319 2.96 4.52 8.54
N ASN A 320 3.44 5.70 8.94
CA ASN A 320 2.97 6.45 10.11
C ASN A 320 1.70 7.29 9.84
N GLY A 321 1.05 7.15 8.68
CA GLY A 321 -0.18 7.86 8.33
C GLY A 321 0.00 9.35 8.06
N LYS A 322 1.21 9.82 7.78
CA LYS A 322 1.55 11.23 7.56
C LYS A 322 1.59 11.61 6.08
N TRP A 323 0.83 10.90 5.22
CA TRP A 323 0.78 11.17 3.79
C TRP A 323 0.54 12.65 3.46
N TYR A 324 -0.37 13.30 4.16
CA TYR A 324 -0.74 14.70 3.92
C TYR A 324 0.13 15.72 4.69
N SER A 325 1.33 15.34 5.12
CA SER A 325 2.26 16.24 5.80
C SER A 325 3.06 17.11 4.82
N ALA A 326 3.60 18.23 5.31
CA ALA A 326 4.49 19.09 4.51
C ALA A 326 5.75 18.35 4.05
N LEU A 327 6.30 17.46 4.89
CA LEU A 327 7.47 16.66 4.53
C LEU A 327 7.15 15.69 3.39
N THR A 328 6.02 14.99 3.45
CA THR A 328 5.60 14.10 2.35
C THR A 328 5.43 14.87 1.04
N ASN A 329 4.81 16.07 1.08
CA ASN A 329 4.68 16.91 -0.12
C ASN A 329 6.04 17.29 -0.72
N ALA A 330 7.03 17.61 0.11
CA ALA A 330 8.39 17.89 -0.33
C ALA A 330 9.07 16.66 -0.95
N LEU A 331 8.86 15.47 -0.36
CA LEU A 331 9.38 14.20 -0.89
C LEU A 331 8.72 13.82 -2.22
N VAL A 332 7.43 14.05 -2.38
CA VAL A 332 6.70 13.85 -3.65
C VAL A 332 7.23 14.79 -4.72
N ALA A 333 7.51 16.07 -4.38
CA ALA A 333 8.12 17.01 -5.32
C ALA A 333 9.51 16.55 -5.76
N PHE A 334 10.34 16.06 -4.83
CA PHE A 334 11.65 15.46 -5.14
C PHE A 334 11.51 14.23 -6.04
N ALA A 335 10.58 13.32 -5.72
CA ALA A 335 10.30 12.13 -6.52
C ALA A 335 9.92 12.49 -7.97
N ASN A 336 9.04 13.47 -8.14
CA ASN A 336 8.61 13.90 -9.47
C ASN A 336 9.75 14.54 -10.27
N GLU A 337 10.57 15.40 -9.65
CA GLU A 337 11.70 16.04 -10.36
C GLU A 337 12.80 15.01 -10.70
N SER A 338 13.16 14.13 -9.76
CA SER A 338 14.19 13.12 -10.00
C SER A 338 13.76 12.06 -11.04
N ASN A 339 12.46 11.89 -11.25
CA ASN A 339 11.91 10.94 -12.22
C ASN A 339 11.58 11.56 -13.59
N LYS A 340 11.83 12.84 -13.80
CA LYS A 340 11.46 13.55 -15.03
C LYS A 340 11.92 12.86 -16.33
N TYR A 341 13.08 12.20 -16.29
CA TYR A 341 13.68 11.50 -17.41
C TYR A 341 13.63 9.97 -17.26
N VAL A 342 12.96 9.45 -16.24
CA VAL A 342 12.75 8.01 -16.07
C VAL A 342 11.64 7.56 -17.01
N THR A 343 12.00 7.48 -18.31
CA THR A 343 11.09 7.18 -19.42
C THR A 343 11.73 6.12 -20.30
N GLY A 344 11.00 5.08 -20.62
CA GLY A 344 11.50 3.98 -21.45
C GLY A 344 10.74 2.67 -21.21
N SER A 345 11.30 1.59 -21.73
CA SER A 345 10.70 0.25 -21.69
C SER A 345 11.59 -0.72 -20.90
N VAL A 346 10.98 -1.50 -20.02
CA VAL A 346 11.65 -2.54 -19.24
C VAL A 346 11.00 -3.88 -19.54
N LYS A 347 11.78 -4.81 -20.07
CA LYS A 347 11.39 -6.20 -20.28
C LYS A 347 11.87 -7.06 -19.13
N LEU A 348 10.97 -7.84 -18.57
CA LEU A 348 11.24 -8.74 -17.44
C LEU A 348 10.88 -10.17 -17.80
N LYS A 349 11.59 -11.11 -17.17
CA LYS A 349 11.29 -12.54 -17.18
C LYS A 349 10.86 -12.95 -15.78
N LEU A 350 9.63 -13.45 -15.66
CA LEU A 350 9.03 -13.93 -14.42
C LEU A 350 9.13 -15.45 -14.38
N TYR A 351 9.70 -16.00 -13.34
CA TYR A 351 9.88 -17.44 -13.21
C TYR A 351 9.98 -17.89 -11.75
N LYS A 352 9.03 -18.69 -11.31
CA LYS A 352 9.01 -19.34 -9.98
C LYS A 352 9.39 -18.39 -8.84
N GLY A 353 8.63 -17.31 -8.68
CA GLY A 353 8.84 -16.32 -7.63
C GLY A 353 9.95 -15.30 -7.91
N ASN A 354 10.69 -15.43 -9.01
CA ASN A 354 11.81 -14.53 -9.34
C ASN A 354 11.45 -13.56 -10.46
N ILE A 355 11.89 -12.32 -10.31
CA ILE A 355 11.84 -11.27 -11.32
C ILE A 355 13.25 -11.07 -11.86
N ILE A 356 13.45 -11.30 -13.16
CA ILE A 356 14.77 -11.32 -13.80
C ILE A 356 14.78 -10.26 -14.91
N PRO A 357 15.77 -9.34 -14.95
CA PRO A 357 15.89 -8.37 -16.03
C PRO A 357 16.07 -9.08 -17.38
N ALA A 358 15.39 -8.61 -18.42
CA ALA A 358 15.48 -9.15 -19.76
C ALA A 358 15.73 -8.09 -20.84
N GLY A 359 15.99 -6.85 -20.42
CA GLY A 359 16.36 -5.71 -21.26
C GLY A 359 15.68 -4.43 -20.82
N THR A 360 16.42 -3.32 -20.90
CA THR A 360 15.93 -1.97 -20.57
C THR A 360 16.38 -1.00 -21.65
N THR A 361 15.47 -0.15 -22.11
CA THR A 361 15.76 0.89 -23.11
C THR A 361 15.18 2.22 -22.68
N SER A 362 15.89 3.30 -22.98
CA SER A 362 15.44 4.67 -22.70
C SER A 362 16.02 5.66 -23.72
N PRO A 363 15.23 6.64 -24.19
CA PRO A 363 15.75 7.75 -24.97
C PRO A 363 16.61 8.73 -24.12
N TYR A 364 16.54 8.60 -22.79
CA TYR A 364 17.29 9.41 -21.82
C TYR A 364 18.40 8.63 -21.11
N SER A 365 18.87 7.53 -21.73
CA SER A 365 19.94 6.70 -21.16
C SER A 365 21.21 7.51 -20.93
N LEU A 366 21.78 7.39 -19.72
CA LEU A 366 23.12 7.87 -19.38
C LEU A 366 24.21 6.83 -19.72
N TYR A 367 23.80 5.62 -20.06
CA TYR A 367 24.69 4.55 -20.50
C TYR A 367 25.06 4.75 -21.98
N SER A 368 26.33 4.82 -22.26
CA SER A 368 26.87 4.88 -23.64
C SER A 368 27.71 3.64 -23.91
N GLU A 369 27.27 2.79 -24.81
CA GLU A 369 28.02 1.58 -25.23
C GLU A 369 29.39 1.96 -25.77
N GLU A 370 29.48 3.07 -26.53
CA GLU A 370 30.72 3.57 -27.12
C GLU A 370 31.77 3.94 -26.05
N LEU A 371 31.33 4.56 -24.95
CA LEU A 371 32.26 4.99 -23.88
C LEU A 371 32.72 3.83 -22.99
N VAL A 372 31.86 2.83 -22.75
CA VAL A 372 32.14 1.75 -21.78
C VAL A 372 32.62 0.45 -22.43
N THR A 373 32.70 0.41 -23.78
CA THR A 373 33.15 -0.80 -24.49
C THR A 373 34.57 -1.19 -24.10
N PHE A 374 34.85 -2.49 -23.99
CA PHE A 374 36.20 -3.04 -23.85
C PHE A 374 36.95 -3.14 -25.20
N GLY A 375 36.27 -2.80 -26.31
CA GLY A 375 36.84 -2.71 -27.63
C GLY A 375 37.51 -1.33 -27.90
N GLU A 376 37.70 -1.02 -29.16
CA GLU A 376 38.19 0.32 -29.56
C GLU A 376 37.15 1.39 -29.29
N SER A 377 37.53 2.47 -28.62
CA SER A 377 36.69 3.67 -28.39
C SER A 377 37.53 4.94 -28.48
N ASP A 378 36.86 6.05 -28.77
CA ASP A 378 37.54 7.37 -28.81
C ASP A 378 37.79 7.96 -27.39
N TYR A 379 37.49 7.20 -26.32
CA TYR A 379 37.73 7.65 -24.95
C TYR A 379 39.21 7.67 -24.62
N ASP A 380 39.75 8.86 -24.33
CA ASP A 380 41.15 9.06 -23.93
C ASP A 380 41.36 8.60 -22.48
N GLN A 381 41.84 7.38 -22.30
CA GLN A 381 42.10 6.76 -20.98
C GLN A 381 43.21 7.50 -20.20
N ALA A 382 44.09 8.30 -20.88
CA ALA A 382 45.16 9.02 -20.21
C ALA A 382 44.62 10.13 -19.29
N GLN A 383 43.46 10.68 -19.56
CA GLN A 383 42.80 11.69 -18.71
C GLN A 383 42.50 11.18 -17.29
N ALA A 384 42.32 9.86 -17.09
CA ALA A 384 42.10 9.29 -15.78
C ALA A 384 43.24 9.55 -14.80
N ALA A 385 44.48 9.60 -15.27
CA ALA A 385 45.63 9.85 -14.42
C ALA A 385 45.56 11.22 -13.74
N GLY A 386 45.16 12.27 -14.48
CA GLY A 386 45.00 13.63 -13.93
C GLY A 386 43.92 13.69 -12.86
N PHE A 387 42.77 13.06 -13.12
CA PHE A 387 41.68 12.95 -12.13
C PHE A 387 42.14 12.21 -10.87
N ILE A 388 42.77 11.05 -11.02
CA ILE A 388 43.21 10.21 -9.88
C ILE A 388 44.22 10.95 -9.01
N ASN A 389 45.18 11.66 -9.63
CA ASN A 389 46.16 12.44 -8.91
C ASN A 389 45.55 13.52 -8.03
N ILE A 390 44.59 14.29 -8.56
CA ILE A 390 43.90 15.33 -7.79
C ILE A 390 42.96 14.73 -6.74
N TRP A 391 42.19 13.76 -7.11
CA TRP A 391 41.22 13.08 -6.21
C TRP A 391 41.94 12.37 -5.05
N GLY A 392 43.11 11.78 -5.31
CA GLY A 392 43.91 11.02 -4.34
C GLY A 392 44.79 11.87 -3.42
N LEU A 393 44.83 13.21 -3.57
CA LEU A 393 45.69 14.09 -2.74
C LEU A 393 45.46 13.90 -1.23
N PRO A 394 44.18 13.84 -0.71
CA PRO A 394 43.99 13.62 0.72
C PRO A 394 44.60 12.30 1.19
N THR A 395 44.38 11.19 0.45
CA THR A 395 44.94 9.88 0.76
C THR A 395 46.47 9.90 0.73
N GLN A 396 47.08 10.62 -0.20
CA GLN A 396 48.53 10.73 -0.28
C GLN A 396 49.08 11.53 0.92
N VAL A 397 48.40 12.61 1.33
CA VAL A 397 48.82 13.42 2.48
C VAL A 397 48.67 12.63 3.79
N GLU A 398 47.61 11.83 3.94
CA GLU A 398 47.42 10.97 5.11
C GLU A 398 48.50 9.89 5.26
N ALA A 399 49.16 9.53 4.18
CA ALA A 399 50.25 8.51 4.18
C ALA A 399 51.64 9.08 4.50
N LEU A 400 51.78 10.41 4.58
CA LEU A 400 53.04 11.11 4.93
C LEU A 400 53.14 11.33 6.44
#